data_acc0c3ca3c497e0be2cb321d8e63589f
#
_entry.id   acc0c3ca3c497e0be2cb321d8e63589f
#
_cell.length_a   1.000
_cell.length_b   1.000
_cell.length_c   1.000
_cell.angle_alpha   90.00
_cell.angle_beta   90.00
_cell.angle_gamma   90.00
#
_symmetry.space_group_name_H-M   'P 1'
#
loop_
_entity.id
_entity.type
_entity.pdbx_description
1 polymer ?
#
loop_
_entity_poly.entity_id
_entity_poly.type
_entity_poly.pdbx_seq_one_letter_code
_entity_poly.pdbx_strand_id
1 'polypeptide(L)'
;IAKDVNDTIVAYVNEHSDTLTGVSIEEDTIRKYNYAEYISPIVGYTGKISTDEYNKLSEDDSSYTQNDMVGKSGLEQYYESYLRGKNGEKQVYVNNVGKITDVISQKNSVSGNDVYLSIDIKLQEATYKLLEQEIAGIVYSKIKSGEIPITDVYFALLNNNVIDLTHFNAADASATEQSIYT
;
A
#
# COMPACT_ATOMS: atom_id res chain seq x y z
N ILE A 1 -14.57 3.58 3.57
CA ILE A 1 -15.25 2.33 3.26
C ILE A 1 -14.20 1.22 3.24
N ALA A 2 -14.56 -0.04 3.27
CA ALA A 2 -13.64 -1.17 3.36
C ALA A 2 -13.13 -1.60 1.98
N LYS A 3 -11.89 -2.10 1.93
CA LYS A 3 -11.30 -2.76 0.75
C LYS A 3 -11.00 -4.21 1.11
N ASP A 4 -10.91 -5.06 0.10
CA ASP A 4 -10.55 -6.48 0.24
C ASP A 4 -11.45 -7.23 1.24
N VAL A 5 -12.77 -7.01 1.09
CA VAL A 5 -13.78 -7.65 1.93
C VAL A 5 -13.98 -9.10 1.51
N ASN A 6 -14.19 -9.98 2.48
CA ASN A 6 -14.41 -11.40 2.20
C ASN A 6 -15.80 -11.68 1.60
N ASP A 7 -15.96 -12.85 0.97
CA ASP A 7 -17.19 -13.28 0.31
C ASP A 7 -18.44 -13.24 1.24
N THR A 8 -18.26 -13.45 2.54
CA THR A 8 -19.34 -13.37 3.51
C THR A 8 -19.90 -11.96 3.63
N ILE A 9 -19.02 -10.94 3.63
CA ILE A 9 -19.44 -9.53 3.66
C ILE A 9 -20.06 -9.15 2.32
N VAL A 10 -19.52 -9.64 1.20
CA VAL A 10 -20.09 -9.44 -0.13
C VAL A 10 -21.52 -9.98 -0.20
N ALA A 11 -21.73 -11.22 0.25
CA ALA A 11 -23.04 -11.84 0.32
C ALA A 11 -24.01 -11.04 1.22
N TYR A 12 -23.56 -10.66 2.42
CA TYR A 12 -24.35 -9.88 3.36
C TYR A 12 -24.82 -8.54 2.77
N VAL A 13 -23.91 -7.79 2.14
CA VAL A 13 -24.27 -6.49 1.52
C VAL A 13 -25.26 -6.68 0.38
N ASN A 14 -25.09 -7.71 -0.45
CA ASN A 14 -26.00 -8.00 -1.55
C ASN A 14 -27.41 -8.41 -1.05
N GLU A 15 -27.49 -9.24 -0.03
CA GLU A 15 -28.77 -9.67 0.57
C GLU A 15 -29.51 -8.51 1.25
N HIS A 16 -28.78 -7.58 1.84
CA HIS A 16 -29.34 -6.45 2.58
C HIS A 16 -29.34 -5.12 1.79
N SER A 17 -29.22 -5.18 0.48
CA SER A 17 -29.17 -4.01 -0.40
C SER A 17 -30.40 -3.09 -0.26
N ASP A 18 -31.53 -3.63 0.21
CA ASP A 18 -32.74 -2.86 0.47
C ASP A 18 -32.65 -1.98 1.72
N THR A 19 -31.88 -2.40 2.72
CA THR A 19 -31.69 -1.68 4.00
C THR A 19 -30.39 -0.87 4.03
N LEU A 20 -29.38 -1.29 3.28
CA LEU A 20 -28.07 -0.63 3.16
C LEU A 20 -28.07 0.36 1.99
N THR A 21 -28.90 1.38 2.06
CA THR A 21 -28.98 2.42 1.01
C THR A 21 -27.65 3.16 0.85
N GLY A 22 -27.16 3.24 -0.39
CA GLY A 22 -25.89 3.92 -0.70
C GLY A 22 -24.63 3.06 -0.49
N VAL A 23 -24.79 1.76 -0.18
CA VAL A 23 -23.69 0.79 -0.12
C VAL A 23 -23.77 -0.13 -1.32
N SER A 24 -22.66 -0.28 -2.04
CA SER A 24 -22.51 -1.19 -3.17
C SER A 24 -21.20 -1.96 -3.08
N ILE A 25 -21.18 -3.14 -3.67
CA ILE A 25 -19.95 -3.92 -3.88
C ILE A 25 -19.48 -3.65 -5.32
N GLU A 26 -18.20 -3.36 -5.44
CA GLU A 26 -17.54 -3.16 -6.72
C GLU A 26 -16.28 -4.02 -6.76
N GLU A 27 -16.02 -4.63 -7.92
CA GLU A 27 -14.78 -5.34 -8.17
C GLU A 27 -13.75 -4.34 -8.68
N ASP A 28 -12.57 -4.35 -8.05
CA ASP A 28 -11.45 -3.50 -8.43
C ASP A 28 -10.17 -4.34 -8.51
N THR A 29 -9.18 -3.84 -9.22
CA THR A 29 -7.86 -4.47 -9.36
C THR A 29 -6.86 -3.80 -8.44
N ILE A 30 -6.08 -4.61 -7.73
CA ILE A 30 -5.03 -4.12 -6.84
C ILE A 30 -3.64 -4.52 -7.35
N ARG A 31 -2.65 -3.68 -7.06
CA ARG A 31 -1.25 -4.01 -7.31
C ARG A 31 -0.82 -5.14 -6.38
N LYS A 32 -0.18 -6.16 -6.94
CA LYS A 32 0.45 -7.23 -6.19
C LYS A 32 1.94 -7.23 -6.45
N TYR A 33 2.72 -7.13 -5.39
CA TYR A 33 4.17 -7.13 -5.45
C TYR A 33 4.72 -8.45 -4.92
N ASN A 34 5.34 -9.22 -5.80
CA ASN A 34 6.05 -10.41 -5.37
C ASN A 34 7.37 -9.98 -4.75
N TYR A 35 7.69 -10.51 -3.55
CA TYR A 35 8.92 -10.18 -2.82
C TYR A 35 9.08 -8.70 -2.48
N ALA A 36 7.99 -8.02 -2.14
CA ALA A 36 7.94 -6.57 -1.88
C ALA A 36 9.03 -6.09 -0.91
N GLU A 37 9.33 -6.87 0.12
CA GLU A 37 10.35 -6.58 1.13
C GLU A 37 11.72 -6.28 0.53
N TYR A 38 12.12 -7.04 -0.50
CA TYR A 38 13.46 -6.93 -1.08
C TYR A 38 13.54 -6.00 -2.27
N ILE A 39 12.42 -5.76 -2.97
CA ILE A 39 12.42 -5.00 -4.22
C ILE A 39 11.77 -3.61 -4.10
N SER A 40 11.19 -3.27 -2.95
CA SER A 40 10.49 -1.99 -2.76
C SER A 40 11.31 -0.74 -3.14
N PRO A 41 12.64 -0.66 -2.90
CA PRO A 41 13.44 0.49 -3.31
C PRO A 41 13.52 0.68 -4.82
N ILE A 42 13.34 -0.41 -5.58
CA ILE A 42 13.41 -0.41 -7.05
C ILE A 42 12.02 -0.20 -7.66
N VAL A 43 11.04 -0.90 -7.13
CA VAL A 43 9.65 -0.84 -7.62
C VAL A 43 9.01 0.50 -7.28
N GLY A 44 9.30 1.06 -6.12
CA GLY A 44 8.67 2.28 -5.65
C GLY A 44 7.29 2.02 -5.02
N TYR A 45 6.42 3.01 -5.10
CA TYR A 45 5.08 2.93 -4.50
C TYR A 45 4.04 3.68 -5.32
N THR A 46 2.78 3.35 -5.10
CA THR A 46 1.63 4.06 -5.65
C THR A 46 1.03 4.98 -4.61
N GLY A 47 0.43 6.07 -5.07
CA GLY A 47 -0.24 7.03 -4.19
C GLY A 47 -1.32 7.80 -4.94
N LYS A 48 -2.16 8.53 -4.22
CA LYS A 48 -3.21 9.34 -4.83
C LYS A 48 -2.58 10.39 -5.76
N ILE A 49 -3.16 10.54 -6.95
CA ILE A 49 -2.73 11.53 -7.94
C ILE A 49 -2.82 12.95 -7.36
N SER A 50 -1.77 13.75 -7.55
CA SER A 50 -1.77 15.17 -7.23
C SER A 50 -2.34 15.98 -8.39
N THR A 51 -2.68 17.24 -8.13
CA THR A 51 -3.22 18.13 -9.18
C THR A 51 -2.23 18.31 -10.34
N ASP A 52 -0.95 18.43 -10.04
CA ASP A 52 0.08 18.63 -11.06
C ASP A 52 0.28 17.37 -11.91
N GLU A 53 0.28 16.19 -11.27
CA GLU A 53 0.35 14.91 -11.98
C GLU A 53 -0.90 14.67 -12.83
N TYR A 54 -2.08 15.01 -12.29
CA TYR A 54 -3.32 14.91 -13.04
C TYR A 54 -3.29 15.78 -14.29
N ASN A 55 -2.90 17.04 -14.19
CA ASN A 55 -2.82 17.94 -15.34
C ASN A 55 -1.88 17.38 -16.41
N LYS A 56 -0.71 16.86 -16.01
CA LYS A 56 0.27 16.29 -16.92
C LYS A 56 -0.19 14.98 -17.56
N LEU A 57 -0.73 14.05 -16.78
CA LEU A 57 -1.13 12.72 -17.28
C LEU A 57 -2.42 12.78 -18.09
N SER A 58 -3.33 13.70 -17.77
CA SER A 58 -4.59 13.86 -18.49
C SER A 58 -4.43 14.52 -19.87
N GLU A 59 -3.29 15.17 -20.15
CA GLU A 59 -2.94 15.64 -21.50
C GLU A 59 -2.70 14.47 -22.46
N ASP A 60 -2.06 13.39 -21.96
CA ASP A 60 -1.74 12.21 -22.75
C ASP A 60 -2.90 11.19 -22.76
N ASP A 61 -3.60 11.03 -21.64
CA ASP A 61 -4.72 10.11 -21.47
C ASP A 61 -5.84 10.74 -20.64
N SER A 62 -6.91 11.17 -21.31
CA SER A 62 -8.08 11.79 -20.68
C SER A 62 -8.89 10.87 -19.74
N SER A 63 -8.53 9.59 -19.65
CA SER A 63 -9.18 8.63 -18.73
C SER A 63 -8.71 8.76 -17.27
N TYR A 64 -7.69 9.58 -16.99
CA TYR A 64 -7.28 9.87 -15.61
C TYR A 64 -8.32 10.72 -14.89
N THR A 65 -8.51 10.41 -13.61
CA THR A 65 -9.38 11.15 -12.71
C THR A 65 -8.60 11.65 -11.48
N GLN A 66 -9.10 12.67 -10.80
CA GLN A 66 -8.47 13.20 -9.58
C GLN A 66 -8.48 12.23 -8.38
N ASN A 67 -9.15 11.10 -8.51
CA ASN A 67 -9.23 10.08 -7.47
C ASN A 67 -8.34 8.86 -7.75
N ASP A 68 -7.68 8.82 -8.91
CA ASP A 68 -6.86 7.69 -9.30
C ASP A 68 -5.62 7.52 -8.41
N MET A 69 -5.17 6.29 -8.31
CA MET A 69 -3.89 5.91 -7.71
C MET A 69 -2.87 5.78 -8.84
N VAL A 70 -1.74 6.47 -8.71
CA VAL A 70 -0.67 6.47 -9.71
C VAL A 70 0.66 6.12 -9.10
N GLY A 71 1.61 5.66 -9.89
CA GLY A 71 2.98 5.42 -9.47
C GLY A 71 3.69 6.72 -9.10
N LYS A 72 4.29 6.76 -7.90
CA LYS A 72 4.96 7.94 -7.35
C LYS A 72 6.47 7.92 -7.50
N SER A 73 7.03 6.75 -7.59
CA SER A 73 8.49 6.58 -7.73
C SER A 73 8.82 5.24 -8.37
N GLY A 74 10.10 5.08 -8.73
CA GLY A 74 10.64 3.81 -9.22
C GLY A 74 9.98 3.30 -10.50
N LEU A 75 9.86 1.99 -10.60
CA LEU A 75 9.23 1.32 -11.74
C LEU A 75 7.74 1.58 -11.83
N GLU A 76 7.04 1.76 -10.71
CA GLU A 76 5.63 2.13 -10.70
C GLU A 76 5.38 3.43 -11.44
N GLN A 77 6.21 4.44 -11.20
CA GLN A 77 6.10 5.72 -11.91
C GLN A 77 6.50 5.60 -13.38
N TYR A 78 7.60 4.87 -13.66
CA TYR A 78 8.12 4.76 -15.03
C TYR A 78 7.18 3.96 -15.95
N TYR A 79 6.57 2.89 -15.43
CA TYR A 79 5.67 2.03 -16.18
C TYR A 79 4.19 2.29 -15.89
N GLU A 80 3.83 3.46 -15.34
CA GLU A 80 2.45 3.79 -14.98
C GLU A 80 1.47 3.50 -16.12
N SER A 81 1.77 3.93 -17.36
CA SER A 81 0.91 3.73 -18.51
C SER A 81 0.70 2.25 -18.90
N TYR A 82 1.64 1.37 -18.55
CA TYR A 82 1.53 -0.08 -18.79
C TYR A 82 0.86 -0.82 -17.64
N LEU A 83 1.15 -0.38 -16.43
CA LEU A 83 0.65 -1.00 -15.21
C LEU A 83 -0.78 -0.57 -14.88
N ARG A 84 -1.17 0.61 -15.34
CA ARG A 84 -2.53 1.13 -15.18
C ARG A 84 -3.49 0.31 -16.00
N GLY A 85 -4.57 -0.17 -15.38
CA GLY A 85 -5.69 -0.77 -16.08
C GLY A 85 -6.60 0.31 -16.70
N LYS A 86 -7.79 -0.10 -17.06
CA LYS A 86 -8.85 0.80 -17.48
C LYS A 86 -9.99 0.72 -16.48
N ASN A 87 -10.43 1.87 -16.00
CA ASN A 87 -11.56 1.95 -15.08
C ASN A 87 -12.83 1.42 -15.75
N GLY A 88 -13.63 0.69 -14.98
CA GLY A 88 -14.97 0.33 -15.37
C GLY A 88 -15.90 1.55 -15.31
N GLU A 89 -17.00 1.49 -16.05
CA GLU A 89 -18.06 2.50 -16.05
C GLU A 89 -19.41 1.83 -15.90
N LYS A 90 -20.24 2.33 -14.98
CA LYS A 90 -21.60 1.85 -14.77
C LYS A 90 -22.55 3.02 -14.76
N GLN A 91 -23.48 3.03 -15.71
CA GLN A 91 -24.56 4.02 -15.77
C GLN A 91 -25.82 3.39 -15.22
N VAL A 92 -26.42 4.07 -14.25
CA VAL A 92 -27.56 3.53 -13.51
C VAL A 92 -28.66 4.60 -13.36
N TYR A 93 -29.92 4.14 -13.34
CA TYR A 93 -31.01 4.95 -12.81
C TYR A 93 -31.07 4.82 -11.28
N VAL A 94 -31.23 5.93 -10.60
CA VAL A 94 -31.41 5.97 -9.16
C VAL A 94 -32.75 6.63 -8.81
N ASN A 95 -33.40 6.19 -7.77
CA ASN A 95 -34.58 6.85 -7.24
C ASN A 95 -34.20 8.04 -6.35
N ASN A 96 -35.20 8.73 -5.78
CA ASN A 96 -35.03 9.92 -4.93
C ASN A 96 -34.27 9.67 -3.61
N VAL A 97 -34.06 8.41 -3.23
CA VAL A 97 -33.27 8.00 -2.05
C VAL A 97 -31.90 7.42 -2.42
N GLY A 98 -31.52 7.52 -3.71
CA GLY A 98 -30.20 7.04 -4.17
C GLY A 98 -30.11 5.54 -4.43
N LYS A 99 -31.22 4.79 -4.35
CA LYS A 99 -31.24 3.35 -4.67
C LYS A 99 -31.21 3.15 -6.19
N ILE A 100 -30.32 2.28 -6.66
CA ILE A 100 -30.25 1.87 -8.07
C ILE A 100 -31.55 1.13 -8.43
N THR A 101 -32.25 1.62 -9.44
CA THR A 101 -33.50 1.04 -9.92
C THR A 101 -33.30 0.26 -11.20
N ASP A 102 -32.35 0.67 -12.02
CA ASP A 102 -32.03 -0.01 -13.28
C ASP A 102 -30.58 0.27 -13.69
N VAL A 103 -29.98 -0.62 -14.48
CA VAL A 103 -28.63 -0.48 -15.05
C VAL A 103 -28.76 -0.22 -16.54
N ILE A 104 -28.39 0.98 -16.98
CA ILE A 104 -28.46 1.38 -18.38
C ILE A 104 -27.33 0.72 -19.18
N SER A 105 -26.11 0.83 -18.66
CA SER A 105 -24.92 0.24 -19.28
C SER A 105 -23.88 -0.08 -18.21
N GLN A 106 -23.09 -1.12 -18.46
CA GLN A 106 -21.97 -1.48 -17.61
C GLN A 106 -20.80 -1.90 -18.51
N LYS A 107 -19.64 -1.29 -18.22
CA LYS A 107 -18.36 -1.69 -18.77
C LYS A 107 -17.45 -2.08 -17.61
N ASN A 108 -16.99 -3.32 -17.62
CA ASN A 108 -16.13 -3.81 -16.55
C ASN A 108 -14.75 -3.15 -16.61
N SER A 109 -14.09 -3.03 -15.46
CA SER A 109 -12.68 -2.64 -15.38
C SER A 109 -11.80 -3.67 -16.08
N VAL A 110 -10.67 -3.21 -16.61
CA VAL A 110 -9.67 -4.07 -17.24
C VAL A 110 -8.37 -3.88 -16.46
N SER A 111 -7.80 -4.98 -15.99
CA SER A 111 -6.51 -4.97 -15.29
C SER A 111 -5.40 -4.42 -16.18
N GLY A 112 -4.42 -3.77 -15.59
CA GLY A 112 -3.18 -3.42 -16.26
C GLY A 112 -2.32 -4.64 -16.58
N ASN A 113 -1.19 -4.40 -17.20
CA ASN A 113 -0.25 -5.45 -17.57
C ASN A 113 0.67 -5.80 -16.39
N ASP A 114 1.23 -7.00 -16.43
CA ASP A 114 2.30 -7.41 -15.52
C ASP A 114 3.64 -6.94 -16.05
N VAL A 115 4.55 -6.58 -15.14
CA VAL A 115 5.94 -6.27 -15.45
C VAL A 115 6.86 -7.31 -14.84
N TYR A 116 7.66 -7.94 -15.68
CA TYR A 116 8.65 -8.93 -15.29
C TYR A 116 10.04 -8.30 -15.28
N LEU A 117 10.72 -8.40 -14.15
CA LEU A 117 12.05 -7.85 -13.97
C LEU A 117 13.12 -8.92 -14.22
N SER A 118 14.24 -8.53 -14.80
CA SER A 118 15.42 -9.40 -14.98
C SER A 118 16.30 -9.52 -13.73
N ILE A 119 15.81 -9.06 -12.57
CA ILE A 119 16.52 -9.11 -11.29
C ILE A 119 16.50 -10.55 -10.78
N ASP A 120 17.68 -11.07 -10.39
CA ASP A 120 17.77 -12.32 -9.64
C ASP A 120 17.30 -12.07 -8.21
N ILE A 121 16.12 -12.58 -7.88
CA ILE A 121 15.50 -12.34 -6.58
C ILE A 121 16.27 -12.96 -5.42
N LYS A 122 16.97 -14.10 -5.65
CA LYS A 122 17.79 -14.75 -4.61
C LYS A 122 19.02 -13.91 -4.29
N LEU A 123 19.63 -13.32 -5.32
CA LEU A 123 20.76 -12.40 -5.13
C LEU A 123 20.30 -11.12 -4.43
N GLN A 124 19.13 -10.60 -4.78
CA GLN A 124 18.54 -9.42 -4.14
C GLN A 124 18.25 -9.68 -2.66
N GLU A 125 17.63 -10.81 -2.33
CA GLU A 125 17.35 -11.23 -0.96
C GLU A 125 18.65 -11.39 -0.15
N ALA A 126 19.66 -12.07 -0.72
CA ALA A 126 20.94 -12.26 -0.06
C ALA A 126 21.64 -10.91 0.20
N THR A 127 21.61 -10.01 -0.76
CA THR A 127 22.19 -8.67 -0.63
C THR A 127 21.48 -7.86 0.45
N TYR A 128 20.15 -7.88 0.47
CA TYR A 128 19.34 -7.21 1.48
C TYR A 128 19.70 -7.71 2.89
N LYS A 129 19.69 -9.02 3.10
CA LYS A 129 20.05 -9.62 4.40
C LYS A 129 21.49 -9.32 4.83
N LEU A 130 22.42 -9.29 3.89
CA LEU A 130 23.82 -8.93 4.18
C LEU A 130 23.93 -7.47 4.61
N LEU A 131 23.25 -6.56 3.92
CA LEU A 131 23.22 -5.15 4.30
C LEU A 131 22.60 -4.94 5.68
N GLU A 132 21.51 -5.62 6.01
CA GLU A 132 20.91 -5.57 7.34
C GLU A 132 21.89 -6.04 8.42
N GLN A 133 22.58 -7.15 8.19
CA GLN A 133 23.59 -7.68 9.13
C GLN A 133 24.75 -6.69 9.33
N GLU A 134 25.26 -6.10 8.26
CA GLU A 134 26.35 -5.12 8.33
C GLU A 134 25.91 -3.86 9.07
N ILE A 135 24.73 -3.32 8.79
CA ILE A 135 24.19 -2.15 9.47
C ILE A 135 23.99 -2.45 10.97
N ALA A 136 23.38 -3.60 11.28
CA ALA A 136 23.19 -4.02 12.69
C ALA A 136 24.53 -4.19 13.41
N GLY A 137 25.54 -4.75 12.74
CA GLY A 137 26.89 -4.89 13.29
C GLY A 137 27.57 -3.55 13.59
N ILE A 138 27.44 -2.59 12.67
CA ILE A 138 27.98 -1.23 12.84
C ILE A 138 27.28 -0.53 14.03
N VAL A 139 25.94 -0.56 14.09
CA VAL A 139 25.16 0.05 15.17
C VAL A 139 25.53 -0.59 16.51
N TYR A 140 25.58 -1.93 16.58
CA TYR A 140 25.98 -2.64 17.79
C TYR A 140 27.39 -2.25 18.26
N SER A 141 28.33 -2.14 17.34
CA SER A 141 29.71 -1.71 17.65
C SER A 141 29.74 -0.30 18.26
N LYS A 142 28.97 0.62 17.71
CA LYS A 142 28.88 2.00 18.18
C LYS A 142 28.17 2.13 19.54
N ILE A 143 27.16 1.31 19.80
CA ILE A 143 26.53 1.22 21.13
C ILE A 143 27.53 0.69 22.14
N LYS A 144 28.24 -0.39 21.79
CA LYS A 144 29.24 -1.01 22.68
C LYS A 144 30.42 -0.08 23.00
N SER A 145 30.84 0.75 22.03
CA SER A 145 31.89 1.76 22.25
C SER A 145 31.42 3.00 23.06
N GLY A 146 30.11 3.13 23.27
CA GLY A 146 29.50 4.29 23.93
C GLY A 146 29.38 5.54 23.04
N GLU A 147 29.64 5.41 21.74
CA GLU A 147 29.46 6.51 20.78
C GLU A 147 27.99 6.86 20.57
N ILE A 148 27.11 5.85 20.61
CA ILE A 148 25.64 6.00 20.49
C ILE A 148 24.98 5.40 21.71
N PRO A 149 24.22 6.20 22.51
CA PRO A 149 23.40 5.66 23.60
C PRO A 149 22.34 4.70 23.03
N ILE A 150 22.13 3.57 23.70
CA ILE A 150 21.12 2.60 23.26
C ILE A 150 19.71 3.20 23.26
N THR A 151 19.44 4.16 24.16
CA THR A 151 18.18 4.89 24.22
C THR A 151 17.89 5.66 22.92
N ASP A 152 18.92 6.27 22.30
CA ASP A 152 18.75 7.00 21.04
C ASP A 152 18.38 6.07 19.90
N VAL A 153 18.90 4.83 19.91
CA VAL A 153 18.52 3.80 18.94
C VAL A 153 17.05 3.43 19.11
N TYR A 154 16.59 3.21 20.34
CA TYR A 154 15.17 2.92 20.61
C TYR A 154 14.27 4.08 20.20
N PHE A 155 14.62 5.31 20.51
CA PHE A 155 13.85 6.47 20.07
C PHE A 155 13.78 6.59 18.54
N ALA A 156 14.89 6.33 17.84
CA ALA A 156 14.89 6.34 16.39
C ALA A 156 13.98 5.25 15.81
N LEU A 157 14.00 4.03 16.37
CA LEU A 157 13.14 2.93 15.93
C LEU A 157 11.66 3.20 16.24
N LEU A 158 11.35 3.81 17.37
CA LEU A 158 9.99 4.22 17.74
C LEU A 158 9.45 5.29 16.79
N ASN A 159 10.23 6.33 16.54
CA ASN A 159 9.83 7.43 15.67
C ASN A 159 9.57 7.00 14.22
N ASN A 160 10.19 5.91 13.80
CA ASN A 160 10.00 5.32 12.46
C ASN A 160 8.98 4.16 12.43
N ASN A 161 8.25 3.90 13.52
CA ASN A 161 7.28 2.81 13.65
C ASN A 161 7.87 1.41 13.32
N VAL A 162 9.13 1.18 13.62
CA VAL A 162 9.83 -0.08 13.35
C VAL A 162 9.69 -1.06 14.50
N ILE A 163 9.37 -0.59 15.70
CA ILE A 163 9.22 -1.41 16.92
C ILE A 163 7.76 -1.47 17.33
N ASP A 164 7.30 -2.68 17.67
CA ASP A 164 6.00 -2.88 18.31
C ASP A 164 6.05 -2.40 19.76
N LEU A 165 5.33 -1.32 20.03
CA LEU A 165 5.24 -0.73 21.37
C LEU A 165 4.61 -1.66 22.41
N THR A 166 3.87 -2.66 22.02
CA THR A 166 3.24 -3.60 22.96
C THR A 166 4.25 -4.41 23.76
N HIS A 167 5.45 -4.63 23.20
CA HIS A 167 6.53 -5.33 23.87
C HIS A 167 7.11 -4.54 25.05
N PHE A 168 7.08 -3.21 25.02
CA PHE A 168 7.66 -2.36 26.09
C PHE A 168 6.96 -2.52 27.44
N ASN A 169 5.70 -2.95 27.43
CA ASN A 169 4.91 -3.28 28.61
C ASN A 169 4.88 -4.77 28.96
N ALA A 170 5.56 -5.60 28.20
CA ALA A 170 5.60 -7.04 28.46
C ALA A 170 6.39 -7.36 29.75
N ALA A 171 6.07 -8.48 30.38
CA ALA A 171 6.74 -8.90 31.61
C ALA A 171 8.23 -9.24 31.41
N ASP A 172 8.64 -9.49 30.18
CA ASP A 172 10.00 -9.79 29.75
C ASP A 172 10.73 -8.60 29.12
N ALA A 173 10.11 -7.41 29.10
CA ALA A 173 10.73 -6.19 28.63
C ALA A 173 12.00 -5.84 29.44
N SER A 174 13.06 -5.43 28.75
CA SER A 174 14.30 -5.01 29.40
C SER A 174 14.12 -3.71 30.23
N ALA A 175 15.00 -3.47 31.17
CA ALA A 175 14.99 -2.23 31.98
C ALA A 175 15.09 -0.97 31.08
N THR A 176 15.79 -1.06 29.95
CA THR A 176 15.92 0.03 28.97
C THR A 176 14.58 0.27 28.25
N GLU A 177 13.89 -0.78 27.79
CA GLU A 177 12.58 -0.67 27.17
C GLU A 177 11.55 -0.05 28.12
N GLN A 178 11.50 -0.52 29.36
CA GLN A 178 10.64 0.05 30.39
C GLN A 178 10.92 1.53 30.66
N SER A 179 12.19 1.93 30.62
CA SER A 179 12.59 3.35 30.84
C SER A 179 12.23 4.26 29.67
N ILE A 180 12.04 3.72 28.48
CA ILE A 180 11.64 4.46 27.28
C ILE A 180 10.11 4.63 27.22
N TYR A 181 9.38 3.68 27.79
CA TYR A 181 7.91 3.70 27.82
C TYR A 181 7.34 4.72 28.82
N THR A 182 8.07 5.02 29.90
CA THR A 182 7.66 6.00 30.92
C THR A 182 8.05 7.42 30.55
#